data_47cb8ad6aea4ff92dbd04afd43762278
#
_entry.id   47cb8ad6aea4ff92dbd04afd43762278
#
_cell.length_a   1.000
_cell.length_b   1.000
_cell.length_c   1.000
_cell.angle_alpha   90.00
_cell.angle_beta   90.00
_cell.angle_gamma   90.00
#
_symmetry.space_group_name_H-M   'P 1'
#
loop_
_entity.id
_entity.type
_entity.pdbx_description
1 polymer ?
#
loop_
_entity_poly.entity_id
_entity_poly.type
_entity_poly.pdbx_seq_one_letter_code
_entity_poly.pdbx_strand_id
1 'polypeptide(L)'
;MSGFLNDTTKFVNKALKHSNISAGLANKIITCNSTYTVRFGVRLRDDIYTFEGWRSVHSEHMEPTKGGIRFDLQTHAEEVEALAALMSYKNAIINVPFGGSKGGLKINPADWTKKEIEKITRRFAQELIKRDLISPSMNVPAPDIGTSSTEMAWIADEYRKINPVDINGAACVTGKPANKNGLVGREEATGRGVQFIVREFFRNPELLKLVKLDDDLSSKSFILQGFGNVGYHLSKFLTEDDKVKLIGLAEYNGGIYNEDGINVEHAKKYFTKNKSFENYPKASFVKDSSLLLKRQCDILIPAARENVITEKNAADISAKLIVEAANGPISYKGNQILNKNKIFVIPDILANSGGVAVSYFEWVKDIRPVSYTHLTLPTILLV
;
A
#
# COMPACT_ATOMS: atom_id res chain seq x y z
N MET A 1 20.08 8.41 8.01
CA MET A 1 18.70 8.26 7.51
C MET A 1 18.70 7.21 6.42
N SER A 2 17.76 6.26 6.46
CA SER A 2 17.56 5.30 5.38
C SER A 2 17.28 6.04 4.06
N GLY A 3 17.68 5.47 2.92
CA GLY A 3 17.46 6.11 1.62
C GLY A 3 15.99 6.47 1.38
N PHE A 4 15.07 5.62 1.87
CA PHE A 4 13.63 5.81 1.73
C PHE A 4 13.07 7.00 2.54
N LEU A 5 13.45 7.17 3.82
CA LEU A 5 13.05 8.33 4.63
C LEU A 5 13.58 9.64 4.02
N ASN A 6 14.84 9.63 3.56
CA ASN A 6 15.45 10.78 2.92
C ASN A 6 14.73 11.15 1.61
N ASP A 7 14.35 10.19 0.80
CA ASP A 7 13.62 10.43 -0.46
C ASP A 7 12.21 10.95 -0.19
N THR A 8 11.47 10.37 0.77
CA THR A 8 10.17 10.88 1.21
C THR A 8 10.27 12.35 1.66
N THR A 9 11.24 12.67 2.50
CA THR A 9 11.51 14.03 2.97
C THR A 9 11.81 15.01 1.81
N LYS A 10 12.58 14.57 0.81
CA LYS A 10 12.88 15.40 -0.37
C LYS A 10 11.64 15.66 -1.24
N PHE A 11 10.77 14.67 -1.43
CA PHE A 11 9.50 14.86 -2.15
C PHE A 11 8.61 15.87 -1.45
N VAL A 12 8.45 15.76 -0.12
CA VAL A 12 7.65 16.70 0.65
C VAL A 12 8.26 18.11 0.62
N ASN A 13 9.56 18.23 0.82
CA ASN A 13 10.25 19.52 0.71
C ASN A 13 10.08 20.18 -0.67
N LYS A 14 10.07 19.37 -1.74
CA LYS A 14 9.78 19.89 -3.08
C LYS A 14 8.35 20.42 -3.18
N ALA A 15 7.36 19.70 -2.65
CA ALA A 15 5.96 20.12 -2.64
C ALA A 15 5.75 21.39 -1.80
N LEU A 16 6.37 21.48 -0.62
CA LEU A 16 6.29 22.61 0.30
C LEU A 16 6.81 23.91 -0.31
N LYS A 17 7.74 23.86 -1.27
CA LYS A 17 8.21 25.05 -2.02
C LYS A 17 7.12 25.73 -2.85
N HIS A 18 6.04 25.02 -3.17
CA HIS A 18 4.90 25.55 -3.88
C HIS A 18 3.76 26.02 -2.96
N SER A 19 3.96 25.97 -1.65
CA SER A 19 3.01 26.39 -0.63
C SER A 19 3.48 27.68 0.07
N ASN A 20 2.54 28.53 0.48
CA ASN A 20 2.83 29.77 1.23
C ASN A 20 2.76 29.54 2.74
N ILE A 21 3.47 28.51 3.24
CA ILE A 21 3.53 28.20 4.68
C ILE A 21 4.85 28.64 5.29
N SER A 22 4.85 28.92 6.61
CA SER A 22 6.06 29.27 7.33
C SER A 22 7.06 28.12 7.40
N ALA A 23 8.35 28.43 7.50
CA ALA A 23 9.40 27.43 7.65
C ALA A 23 9.19 26.51 8.88
N GLY A 24 8.69 27.06 9.98
CA GLY A 24 8.37 26.30 11.19
C GLY A 24 7.27 25.27 10.96
N LEU A 25 6.18 25.66 10.25
CA LEU A 25 5.10 24.74 9.90
C LEU A 25 5.58 23.69 8.88
N ALA A 26 6.37 24.08 7.89
CA ALA A 26 6.98 23.15 6.94
C ALA A 26 7.82 22.08 7.67
N ASN A 27 8.64 22.48 8.62
CA ASN A 27 9.44 21.55 9.45
C ASN A 27 8.54 20.62 10.28
N LYS A 28 7.46 21.15 10.86
CA LYS A 28 6.49 20.34 11.63
C LYS A 28 5.78 19.30 10.78
N ILE A 29 5.43 19.62 9.52
CA ILE A 29 4.79 18.68 8.58
C ILE A 29 5.71 17.50 8.25
N ILE A 30 7.03 17.68 8.27
CA ILE A 30 8.01 16.63 7.93
C ILE A 30 8.37 15.79 9.16
N THR A 31 8.33 16.37 10.34
CA THR A 31 8.83 15.75 11.56
C THR A 31 7.85 14.76 12.13
N CYS A 32 8.28 13.51 12.33
CA CYS A 32 7.52 12.49 13.05
C CYS A 32 7.36 12.88 14.52
N ASN A 33 6.14 12.80 15.06
CA ASN A 33 5.86 13.18 16.46
C ASN A 33 6.53 12.24 17.45
N SER A 34 6.44 10.93 17.22
CA SER A 34 7.00 9.95 18.15
C SER A 34 7.24 8.60 17.46
N THR A 35 8.27 7.90 17.93
CA THR A 35 8.55 6.51 17.54
C THR A 35 8.84 5.70 18.79
N TYR A 36 8.02 4.68 19.01
CA TYR A 36 8.16 3.76 20.13
C TYR A 36 8.86 2.49 19.66
N THR A 37 9.95 2.13 20.33
CA THR A 37 10.58 0.81 20.18
C THR A 37 10.13 -0.09 21.33
N VAL A 38 9.62 -1.26 21.01
CA VAL A 38 9.22 -2.25 21.99
C VAL A 38 10.03 -3.53 21.80
N ARG A 39 10.53 -4.08 22.92
CA ARG A 39 11.20 -5.36 22.98
C ARG A 39 10.45 -6.25 23.92
N PHE A 40 10.19 -7.50 23.51
CA PHE A 40 9.40 -8.43 24.30
C PHE A 40 9.81 -9.87 24.07
N GLY A 41 9.65 -10.70 25.10
CA GLY A 41 9.92 -12.13 25.03
C GLY A 41 8.63 -12.93 24.80
N VAL A 42 8.75 -14.02 24.04
CA VAL A 42 7.70 -15.03 23.86
C VAL A 42 8.30 -16.42 24.07
N ARG A 43 7.66 -17.24 24.91
CA ARG A 43 8.07 -18.64 25.08
C ARG A 43 7.55 -19.47 23.90
N LEU A 44 8.50 -19.98 23.11
CA LEU A 44 8.28 -20.79 21.91
C LEU A 44 9.31 -21.91 21.89
N ARG A 45 8.93 -23.12 21.45
CA ARG A 45 9.87 -24.25 21.28
C ARG A 45 10.75 -24.49 22.52
N ASP A 46 10.13 -24.40 23.70
CA ASP A 46 10.74 -24.56 25.02
C ASP A 46 11.83 -23.52 25.40
N ASP A 47 11.95 -22.43 24.63
CA ASP A 47 12.86 -21.33 24.91
C ASP A 47 12.15 -19.96 24.85
N ILE A 48 12.84 -18.91 25.26
CA ILE A 48 12.37 -17.52 25.20
C ILE A 48 13.03 -16.81 24.01
N TYR A 49 12.22 -16.49 23.01
CA TYR A 49 12.64 -15.68 21.86
C TYR A 49 12.31 -14.22 22.10
N THR A 50 13.28 -13.35 21.84
CA THR A 50 13.13 -11.89 21.97
C THR A 50 12.87 -11.28 20.60
N PHE A 51 11.83 -10.43 20.54
CA PHE A 51 11.42 -9.72 19.35
C PHE A 51 11.56 -8.22 19.55
N GLU A 52 11.83 -7.50 18.47
CA GLU A 52 11.89 -6.04 18.43
C GLU A 52 10.89 -5.50 17.40
N GLY A 53 10.09 -4.54 17.82
CA GLY A 53 9.10 -3.88 16.97
C GLY A 53 8.96 -2.41 17.24
N TRP A 54 8.31 -1.71 16.35
CA TRP A 54 8.14 -0.26 16.38
C TRP A 54 6.69 0.14 16.13
N ARG A 55 6.30 1.28 16.68
CA ARG A 55 5.11 2.03 16.27
C ARG A 55 5.48 3.50 16.21
N SER A 56 5.40 4.09 15.00
CA SER A 56 5.63 5.50 14.77
C SER A 56 4.30 6.21 14.57
N VAL A 57 4.17 7.37 15.19
CA VAL A 57 3.06 8.30 15.05
C VAL A 57 3.62 9.56 14.42
N HIS A 58 3.32 9.76 13.14
CA HIS A 58 3.86 10.91 12.41
C HIS A 58 3.09 12.18 12.74
N SER A 59 1.76 12.14 12.71
CA SER A 59 0.94 13.32 12.98
C SER A 59 -0.39 12.93 13.64
N GLU A 60 -0.71 13.64 14.70
CA GLU A 60 -1.95 13.53 15.50
C GLU A 60 -2.85 14.75 15.30
N HIS A 61 -2.71 15.46 14.16
CA HIS A 61 -3.59 16.58 13.82
C HIS A 61 -5.05 16.18 13.68
N MET A 62 -5.31 14.90 13.44
CA MET A 62 -6.60 14.23 13.51
C MET A 62 -6.43 12.86 14.16
N GLU A 63 -7.40 12.46 14.95
CA GLU A 63 -7.46 11.16 15.61
C GLU A 63 -8.68 10.35 15.12
N PRO A 64 -8.54 9.02 15.10
CA PRO A 64 -7.32 8.26 15.44
C PRO A 64 -6.22 8.37 14.36
N THR A 65 -4.98 8.12 14.76
CA THR A 65 -3.90 7.92 13.79
C THR A 65 -4.03 6.55 13.12
N LYS A 66 -3.72 6.46 11.84
CA LYS A 66 -4.00 5.27 11.02
C LYS A 66 -2.76 4.80 10.26
N GLY A 67 -2.50 3.48 10.27
CA GLY A 67 -1.46 2.89 9.44
C GLY A 67 -1.20 1.43 9.77
N GLY A 68 -0.73 0.65 8.78
CA GLY A 68 -0.52 -0.78 8.87
C GLY A 68 0.57 -1.22 9.85
N ILE A 69 0.62 -2.51 10.14
CA ILE A 69 1.72 -3.18 10.85
C ILE A 69 2.39 -4.14 9.87
N ARG A 70 3.70 -3.97 9.65
CA ARG A 70 4.52 -4.78 8.77
C ARG A 70 5.30 -5.84 9.56
N PHE A 71 5.34 -7.06 9.05
CA PHE A 71 6.23 -8.12 9.54
C PHE A 71 7.27 -8.41 8.46
N ASP A 72 8.50 -7.94 8.65
CA ASP A 72 9.61 -8.13 7.71
C ASP A 72 10.95 -8.06 8.46
N LEU A 73 11.93 -8.84 8.03
CA LEU A 73 13.29 -8.85 8.63
C LEU A 73 14.04 -7.53 8.43
N GLN A 74 13.71 -6.79 7.38
CA GLN A 74 14.37 -5.51 7.07
C GLN A 74 13.73 -4.32 7.81
N THR A 75 12.59 -4.55 8.48
CA THR A 75 11.89 -3.49 9.22
C THR A 75 12.78 -2.88 10.30
N HIS A 76 12.83 -1.57 10.33
CA HIS A 76 13.58 -0.74 11.30
C HIS A 76 12.88 0.60 11.52
N ALA A 77 13.28 1.33 12.58
CA ALA A 77 12.60 2.56 13.01
C ALA A 77 12.45 3.61 11.89
N GLU A 78 13.53 3.92 11.16
CA GLU A 78 13.50 4.94 10.11
C GLU A 78 12.56 4.59 8.95
N GLU A 79 12.44 3.30 8.58
CA GLU A 79 11.47 2.84 7.59
C GLU A 79 10.05 3.05 8.09
N VAL A 80 9.78 2.71 9.36
CA VAL A 80 8.45 2.85 9.97
C VAL A 80 8.06 4.33 10.06
N GLU A 81 9.00 5.22 10.37
CA GLU A 81 8.78 6.69 10.36
C GLU A 81 8.42 7.21 8.98
N ALA A 82 9.18 6.82 7.94
CA ALA A 82 8.90 7.22 6.57
C ALA A 82 7.50 6.79 6.11
N LEU A 83 7.14 5.54 6.42
CA LEU A 83 5.82 5.00 6.09
C LEU A 83 4.70 5.66 6.91
N ALA A 84 4.95 6.07 8.18
CA ALA A 84 4.00 6.84 8.98
C ALA A 84 3.75 8.23 8.39
N ALA A 85 4.80 8.90 7.89
CA ALA A 85 4.69 10.18 7.20
C ALA A 85 3.83 10.06 5.92
N LEU A 86 4.10 9.05 5.09
CA LEU A 86 3.28 8.76 3.90
C LEU A 86 1.81 8.51 4.26
N MET A 87 1.53 7.87 5.41
CA MET A 87 0.14 7.69 5.87
C MET A 87 -0.54 9.01 6.20
N SER A 88 0.13 9.97 6.87
CA SER A 88 -0.43 11.31 7.12
C SER A 88 -0.79 12.03 5.82
N TYR A 89 0.13 12.02 4.85
CA TYR A 89 -0.10 12.69 3.57
C TYR A 89 -1.20 12.01 2.76
N LYS A 90 -1.24 10.68 2.77
CA LYS A 90 -2.27 9.89 2.09
C LYS A 90 -3.66 10.16 2.67
N ASN A 91 -3.78 10.19 4.00
CA ASN A 91 -5.05 10.49 4.68
C ASN A 91 -5.53 11.92 4.34
N ALA A 92 -4.60 12.87 4.32
CA ALA A 92 -4.91 14.27 4.01
C ALA A 92 -5.37 14.46 2.56
N ILE A 93 -4.69 13.82 1.58
CA ILE A 93 -5.01 14.02 0.15
C ILE A 93 -6.40 13.51 -0.24
N ILE A 94 -6.89 12.46 0.44
CA ILE A 94 -8.24 11.92 0.22
C ILE A 94 -9.26 12.44 1.25
N ASN A 95 -8.85 13.42 2.06
CA ASN A 95 -9.69 14.09 3.06
C ASN A 95 -10.40 13.13 4.03
N VAL A 96 -9.73 12.06 4.48
CA VAL A 96 -10.24 11.22 5.58
C VAL A 96 -9.73 11.75 6.92
N PRO A 97 -10.56 11.73 7.96
CA PRO A 97 -10.23 12.32 9.26
C PRO A 97 -9.32 11.40 10.09
N PHE A 98 -8.15 11.07 9.56
CA PHE A 98 -7.12 10.28 10.23
C PHE A 98 -5.79 11.01 10.26
N GLY A 99 -5.10 10.94 11.39
CA GLY A 99 -3.68 11.17 11.46
C GLY A 99 -2.88 10.02 10.83
N GLY A 100 -1.56 10.08 10.88
CA GLY A 100 -0.71 9.06 10.27
C GLY A 100 0.14 8.31 11.27
N SER A 101 0.11 6.99 11.17
CA SER A 101 0.96 6.09 11.96
C SER A 101 1.42 4.90 11.13
N LYS A 102 2.43 4.19 11.64
CA LYS A 102 2.90 2.93 11.06
C LYS A 102 3.49 2.05 12.15
N GLY A 103 3.34 0.73 12.01
CA GLY A 103 4.00 -0.23 12.88
C GLY A 103 4.83 -1.22 12.11
N GLY A 104 5.76 -1.86 12.81
CA GLY A 104 6.55 -2.93 12.25
C GLY A 104 7.11 -3.86 13.32
N LEU A 105 7.30 -5.11 12.95
CA LEU A 105 7.98 -6.13 13.75
C LEU A 105 9.08 -6.75 12.90
N LYS A 106 10.30 -6.80 13.44
CA LYS A 106 11.45 -7.41 12.76
C LYS A 106 11.38 -8.92 12.85
N ILE A 107 10.70 -9.54 11.89
CA ILE A 107 10.46 -10.98 11.85
C ILE A 107 10.23 -11.47 10.41
N ASN A 108 10.71 -12.67 10.09
CA ASN A 108 10.27 -13.36 8.88
C ASN A 108 9.12 -14.30 9.25
N PRO A 109 7.88 -14.05 8.82
CA PRO A 109 6.75 -14.92 9.17
C PRO A 109 6.91 -16.37 8.72
N ALA A 110 7.68 -16.62 7.65
CA ALA A 110 7.90 -17.96 7.12
C ALA A 110 8.73 -18.88 8.05
N ASP A 111 9.47 -18.31 9.00
CA ASP A 111 10.30 -19.06 9.94
C ASP A 111 9.49 -19.65 11.11
N TRP A 112 8.20 -19.30 11.21
CA TRP A 112 7.33 -19.60 12.34
C TRP A 112 6.05 -20.30 11.89
N THR A 113 5.57 -21.22 12.72
CA THR A 113 4.26 -21.83 12.52
C THR A 113 3.14 -20.80 12.77
N LYS A 114 1.96 -21.04 12.22
CA LYS A 114 0.79 -20.17 12.44
C LYS A 114 0.48 -19.95 13.93
N LYS A 115 0.63 -20.98 14.76
CA LYS A 115 0.41 -20.88 16.23
C LYS A 115 1.47 -20.01 16.91
N GLU A 116 2.72 -20.06 16.43
CA GLU A 116 3.80 -19.22 16.96
C GLU A 116 3.61 -17.78 16.53
N ILE A 117 3.28 -17.51 15.26
CA ILE A 117 2.95 -16.15 14.78
C ILE A 117 1.77 -15.57 15.56
N GLU A 118 0.74 -16.36 15.88
CA GLU A 118 -0.37 -15.90 16.72
C GLU A 118 0.12 -15.47 18.11
N LYS A 119 0.95 -16.27 18.79
CA LYS A 119 1.49 -15.93 20.10
C LYS A 119 2.35 -14.65 20.05
N ILE A 120 3.20 -14.54 19.02
CA ILE A 120 4.05 -13.37 18.82
C ILE A 120 3.20 -12.11 18.56
N THR A 121 2.20 -12.20 17.67
CA THR A 121 1.30 -11.10 17.32
C THR A 121 0.51 -10.62 18.54
N ARG A 122 -0.06 -11.55 19.31
CA ARG A 122 -0.81 -11.20 20.54
C ARG A 122 0.09 -10.53 21.56
N ARG A 123 1.31 -11.04 21.75
CA ARG A 123 2.24 -10.45 22.71
C ARG A 123 2.71 -9.05 22.26
N PHE A 124 2.97 -8.86 20.96
CA PHE A 124 3.25 -7.54 20.40
C PHE A 124 2.07 -6.58 20.58
N ALA A 125 0.83 -7.04 20.31
CA ALA A 125 -0.38 -6.26 20.54
C ALA A 125 -0.50 -5.80 21.99
N GLN A 126 -0.25 -6.67 22.98
CA GLN A 126 -0.26 -6.31 24.40
C GLN A 126 0.70 -5.16 24.71
N GLU A 127 1.92 -5.18 24.13
CA GLU A 127 2.88 -4.09 24.34
C GLU A 127 2.43 -2.78 23.72
N LEU A 128 1.73 -2.82 22.59
CA LEU A 128 1.20 -1.62 21.95
C LEU A 128 -0.06 -1.11 22.67
N ILE A 129 -0.97 -1.98 23.09
CA ILE A 129 -2.22 -1.63 23.80
C ILE A 129 -1.90 -0.92 25.13
N LYS A 130 -0.91 -1.38 25.89
CA LYS A 130 -0.46 -0.76 27.14
C LYS A 130 -0.03 0.72 27.01
N ARG A 131 0.22 1.16 25.78
CA ARG A 131 0.74 2.50 25.45
C ARG A 131 -0.21 3.32 24.60
N ASP A 132 -1.47 2.88 24.50
CA ASP A 132 -2.49 3.46 23.62
C ASP A 132 -2.11 3.52 22.13
N LEU A 133 -1.14 2.68 21.73
CA LEU A 133 -0.70 2.54 20.35
C LEU A 133 -1.54 1.56 19.53
N ILE A 134 -2.55 0.97 20.14
CA ILE A 134 -3.71 0.29 19.56
C ILE A 134 -4.93 0.70 20.38
N SER A 135 -5.80 1.50 19.80
CA SER A 135 -7.04 1.99 20.43
C SER A 135 -7.99 2.50 19.35
N PRO A 136 -9.32 2.30 19.49
CA PRO A 136 -10.32 2.80 18.54
C PRO A 136 -10.26 4.31 18.30
N SER A 137 -9.91 5.08 19.34
CA SER A 137 -9.93 6.54 19.34
C SER A 137 -8.56 7.19 19.10
N MET A 138 -7.45 6.49 19.37
CA MET A 138 -6.11 7.07 19.33
C MET A 138 -5.27 6.55 18.16
N ASN A 139 -5.25 5.23 17.94
CA ASN A 139 -4.32 4.63 17.00
C ASN A 139 -4.82 3.29 16.47
N VAL A 140 -5.18 3.25 15.19
CA VAL A 140 -5.85 2.11 14.55
C VAL A 140 -4.96 1.45 13.51
N PRO A 141 -4.38 0.28 13.83
CA PRO A 141 -3.62 -0.53 12.86
C PRO A 141 -4.47 -1.10 11.71
N ALA A 142 -3.75 -1.58 10.69
CA ALA A 142 -4.28 -2.31 9.55
C ALA A 142 -3.27 -3.35 9.06
N PRO A 143 -3.62 -4.26 8.15
CA PRO A 143 -2.65 -5.14 7.51
C PRO A 143 -1.62 -4.38 6.66
N ASP A 144 -0.43 -4.96 6.54
CA ASP A 144 0.65 -4.53 5.64
C ASP A 144 1.46 -5.76 5.19
N ILE A 145 2.65 -5.58 4.63
CA ILE A 145 3.54 -6.70 4.25
C ILE A 145 3.73 -7.64 5.44
N GLY A 146 3.61 -8.95 5.19
CA GLY A 146 3.78 -10.00 6.20
C GLY A 146 2.66 -10.15 7.21
N THR A 147 1.59 -9.33 7.12
CA THR A 147 0.37 -9.46 7.93
C THR A 147 -0.88 -9.50 7.06
N SER A 148 -1.95 -10.07 7.60
CA SER A 148 -3.22 -10.27 6.92
C SER A 148 -4.41 -9.94 7.82
N SER A 149 -5.60 -10.21 7.34
CA SER A 149 -6.82 -10.13 8.15
C SER A 149 -6.80 -11.07 9.38
N THR A 150 -6.00 -12.13 9.32
CA THR A 150 -5.84 -13.08 10.43
C THR A 150 -5.14 -12.41 11.63
N GLU A 151 -4.02 -11.75 11.40
CA GLU A 151 -3.27 -11.01 12.43
C GLU A 151 -4.12 -9.89 13.02
N MET A 152 -4.88 -9.18 12.18
CA MET A 152 -5.80 -8.13 12.65
C MET A 152 -6.91 -8.71 13.54
N ALA A 153 -7.41 -9.90 13.22
CA ALA A 153 -8.39 -10.58 14.07
C ALA A 153 -7.81 -10.95 15.45
N TRP A 154 -6.54 -11.41 15.50
CA TRP A 154 -5.87 -11.71 16.78
C TRP A 154 -5.61 -10.45 17.60
N ILE A 155 -5.22 -9.35 16.97
CA ILE A 155 -5.03 -8.05 17.63
C ILE A 155 -6.36 -7.54 18.22
N ALA A 156 -7.45 -7.58 17.44
CA ALA A 156 -8.78 -7.17 17.91
C ALA A 156 -9.29 -8.04 19.07
N ASP A 157 -9.07 -9.35 19.01
CA ASP A 157 -9.42 -10.28 20.08
C ASP A 157 -8.61 -9.97 21.36
N GLU A 158 -7.31 -9.69 21.22
CA GLU A 158 -6.45 -9.33 22.36
C GLU A 158 -6.86 -7.98 22.98
N TYR A 159 -7.19 -6.98 22.16
CA TYR A 159 -7.67 -5.69 22.61
C TYR A 159 -8.93 -5.82 23.47
N ARG A 160 -9.93 -6.60 23.00
CA ARG A 160 -11.18 -6.83 23.73
C ARG A 160 -11.00 -7.57 25.05
N LYS A 161 -10.00 -8.46 25.15
CA LYS A 161 -9.66 -9.14 26.41
C LYS A 161 -9.11 -8.17 27.45
N ILE A 162 -8.27 -7.23 27.00
CA ILE A 162 -7.64 -6.24 27.89
C ILE A 162 -8.62 -5.11 28.24
N ASN A 163 -9.49 -4.71 27.30
CA ASN A 163 -10.44 -3.62 27.42
C ASN A 163 -11.90 -4.11 27.25
N PRO A 164 -12.42 -4.98 28.11
CA PRO A 164 -13.72 -5.62 27.90
C PRO A 164 -14.92 -4.66 27.99
N VAL A 165 -14.73 -3.49 28.59
CA VAL A 165 -15.77 -2.44 28.72
C VAL A 165 -15.80 -1.45 27.53
N ASP A 166 -14.83 -1.51 26.63
CA ASP A 166 -14.80 -0.63 25.46
C ASP A 166 -15.79 -1.12 24.41
N ILE A 167 -16.92 -0.41 24.32
CA ILE A 167 -18.01 -0.70 23.35
C ILE A 167 -17.54 -0.56 21.90
N ASN A 168 -16.50 0.24 21.63
CA ASN A 168 -15.90 0.47 20.33
C ASN A 168 -14.72 -0.47 20.05
N GLY A 169 -14.45 -1.43 20.92
CA GLY A 169 -13.28 -2.32 20.81
C GLY A 169 -13.15 -3.06 19.47
N ALA A 170 -14.22 -3.15 18.67
CA ALA A 170 -14.16 -3.68 17.31
C ALA A 170 -13.38 -2.76 16.35
N ALA A 171 -13.42 -1.46 16.58
CA ALA A 171 -12.77 -0.42 15.75
C ALA A 171 -11.27 -0.24 16.04
N CYS A 172 -10.70 -0.96 17.00
CA CYS A 172 -9.28 -0.84 17.37
C CYS A 172 -8.31 -1.21 16.24
N VAL A 173 -8.77 -1.93 15.23
CA VAL A 173 -8.03 -2.26 14.00
C VAL A 173 -8.98 -2.30 12.81
N THR A 174 -8.45 -2.14 11.59
CA THR A 174 -9.17 -2.39 10.34
C THR A 174 -8.51 -3.48 9.51
N GLY A 175 -9.24 -4.03 8.54
CA GLY A 175 -8.75 -5.14 7.73
C GLY A 175 -9.01 -6.50 8.35
N LYS A 176 -10.00 -6.58 9.24
CA LYS A 176 -10.47 -7.84 9.83
C LYS A 176 -11.15 -8.72 8.77
N PRO A 177 -11.25 -10.04 9.00
CA PRO A 177 -12.11 -10.90 8.18
C PRO A 177 -13.57 -10.42 8.19
N ALA A 178 -14.28 -10.58 7.07
CA ALA A 178 -15.69 -10.13 6.95
C ALA A 178 -16.60 -10.72 8.03
N ASN A 179 -16.40 -11.97 8.41
CA ASN A 179 -17.13 -12.64 9.50
C ASN A 179 -16.70 -12.21 10.92
N LYS A 180 -15.74 -11.28 11.04
CA LYS A 180 -15.27 -10.67 12.29
C LYS A 180 -15.31 -9.14 12.23
N ASN A 181 -16.39 -8.59 11.73
CA ASN A 181 -16.62 -7.15 11.55
C ASN A 181 -15.75 -6.47 10.49
N GLY A 182 -15.08 -7.21 9.60
CA GLY A 182 -14.41 -6.61 8.44
C GLY A 182 -15.40 -6.18 7.36
N LEU A 183 -14.90 -5.46 6.35
CA LEU A 183 -15.66 -5.10 5.15
C LEU A 183 -15.37 -6.05 3.99
N VAL A 184 -16.42 -6.45 3.27
CA VAL A 184 -16.31 -7.12 1.98
C VAL A 184 -15.75 -6.12 0.96
N GLY A 185 -14.95 -6.60 -0.01
CA GLY A 185 -14.33 -5.74 -1.03
C GLY A 185 -13.01 -5.08 -0.60
N ARG A 186 -12.61 -5.21 0.68
CA ARG A 186 -11.35 -4.63 1.16
C ARG A 186 -10.11 -5.17 0.45
N GLU A 187 -10.12 -6.46 0.10
CA GLU A 187 -8.99 -7.11 -0.54
C GLU A 187 -8.65 -6.47 -1.89
N GLU A 188 -9.67 -6.09 -2.64
CA GLU A 188 -9.55 -5.47 -3.97
C GLU A 188 -9.49 -3.93 -3.94
N ALA A 189 -9.78 -3.31 -2.80
CA ALA A 189 -10.02 -1.87 -2.68
C ALA A 189 -8.85 -1.00 -3.18
N THR A 190 -7.60 -1.41 -2.93
CA THR A 190 -6.44 -0.65 -3.42
C THR A 190 -6.36 -0.72 -4.94
N GLY A 191 -6.50 -1.91 -5.54
CA GLY A 191 -6.53 -2.09 -6.99
C GLY A 191 -7.67 -1.31 -7.65
N ARG A 192 -8.86 -1.35 -7.05
CA ARG A 192 -10.04 -0.59 -7.52
C ARG A 192 -9.80 0.91 -7.44
N GLY A 193 -9.18 1.39 -6.36
CA GLY A 193 -8.84 2.81 -6.22
C GLY A 193 -7.86 3.29 -7.30
N VAL A 194 -6.82 2.50 -7.59
CA VAL A 194 -5.89 2.82 -8.70
C VAL A 194 -6.62 2.88 -10.04
N GLN A 195 -7.54 1.95 -10.32
CA GLN A 195 -8.36 1.99 -11.54
C GLN A 195 -9.16 3.30 -11.64
N PHE A 196 -9.79 3.75 -10.56
CA PHE A 196 -10.54 5.00 -10.57
C PHE A 196 -9.66 6.20 -10.84
N ILE A 197 -8.47 6.26 -10.25
CA ILE A 197 -7.50 7.33 -10.52
C ILE A 197 -7.06 7.33 -11.99
N VAL A 198 -6.84 6.14 -12.59
CA VAL A 198 -6.56 6.05 -14.03
C VAL A 198 -7.73 6.56 -14.86
N ARG A 199 -8.96 6.16 -14.54
CA ARG A 199 -10.17 6.67 -15.22
C ARG A 199 -10.30 8.19 -15.13
N GLU A 200 -10.10 8.77 -13.93
CA GLU A 200 -10.16 10.22 -13.73
C GLU A 200 -9.04 10.95 -14.49
N PHE A 201 -7.84 10.38 -14.55
CA PHE A 201 -6.77 10.93 -15.36
C PHE A 201 -7.18 11.01 -16.85
N PHE A 202 -7.78 9.96 -17.39
CA PHE A 202 -8.23 9.89 -18.78
C PHE A 202 -9.47 10.76 -19.07
N ARG A 203 -10.19 11.24 -18.06
CA ARG A 203 -11.27 12.23 -18.18
C ARG A 203 -10.77 13.66 -18.24
N ASN A 204 -9.48 13.92 -17.99
CA ASN A 204 -8.91 15.25 -17.97
C ASN A 204 -8.11 15.55 -19.25
N PRO A 205 -8.66 16.37 -20.21
CA PRO A 205 -8.01 16.65 -21.48
C PRO A 205 -6.66 17.38 -21.35
N GLU A 206 -6.49 18.18 -20.28
CA GLU A 206 -5.23 18.91 -20.06
C GLU A 206 -4.12 17.96 -19.66
N LEU A 207 -4.41 16.98 -18.78
CA LEU A 207 -3.44 15.96 -18.39
C LEU A 207 -3.07 15.06 -19.56
N LEU A 208 -4.06 14.67 -20.38
CA LEU A 208 -3.82 13.86 -21.58
C LEU A 208 -2.89 14.53 -22.59
N LYS A 209 -3.03 15.84 -22.78
CA LYS A 209 -2.11 16.62 -23.63
C LYS A 209 -0.68 16.57 -23.12
N LEU A 210 -0.45 16.61 -21.81
CA LEU A 210 0.88 16.55 -21.22
C LEU A 210 1.60 15.23 -21.55
N VAL A 211 0.85 14.12 -21.54
CA VAL A 211 1.39 12.76 -21.79
C VAL A 211 1.24 12.31 -23.25
N LYS A 212 0.65 13.14 -24.10
CA LYS A 212 0.36 12.83 -25.52
C LYS A 212 -0.43 11.54 -25.69
N LEU A 213 -1.48 11.37 -24.90
CA LEU A 213 -2.47 10.32 -25.02
C LEU A 213 -3.82 10.92 -25.43
N ASP A 214 -4.64 10.14 -26.11
CA ASP A 214 -6.06 10.44 -26.34
C ASP A 214 -6.91 9.87 -25.18
N ASP A 215 -8.18 10.18 -25.14
CA ASP A 215 -9.14 9.86 -24.08
C ASP A 215 -9.71 8.43 -24.17
N ASP A 216 -9.42 7.69 -25.23
CA ASP A 216 -9.85 6.30 -25.36
C ASP A 216 -8.95 5.37 -24.53
N LEU A 217 -9.32 5.16 -23.26
CA LEU A 217 -8.62 4.26 -22.35
C LEU A 217 -8.57 2.82 -22.86
N SER A 218 -9.60 2.36 -23.58
CA SER A 218 -9.70 0.98 -24.06
C SER A 218 -8.67 0.64 -25.14
N SER A 219 -8.15 1.62 -25.83
CA SER A 219 -7.09 1.47 -26.83
C SER A 219 -5.68 1.38 -26.24
N LYS A 220 -5.52 1.61 -24.94
CA LYS A 220 -4.21 1.71 -24.29
C LYS A 220 -3.66 0.37 -23.88
N SER A 221 -2.33 0.36 -23.73
CA SER A 221 -1.56 -0.76 -23.23
C SER A 221 -0.93 -0.45 -21.88
N PHE A 222 -0.78 -1.46 -21.04
CA PHE A 222 -0.03 -1.30 -19.80
C PHE A 222 0.92 -2.45 -19.50
N ILE A 223 1.98 -2.14 -18.77
CA ILE A 223 2.90 -3.10 -18.16
C ILE A 223 2.78 -3.00 -16.66
N LEU A 224 2.59 -4.14 -16.01
CA LEU A 224 2.47 -4.26 -14.57
C LEU A 224 3.74 -4.88 -13.97
N GLN A 225 4.22 -4.31 -12.86
CA GLN A 225 5.24 -4.95 -12.03
C GLN A 225 4.64 -5.34 -10.68
N GLY A 226 4.71 -6.64 -10.38
CA GLY A 226 4.13 -7.23 -9.17
C GLY A 226 2.70 -7.74 -9.37
N PHE A 227 2.50 -9.04 -9.18
CA PHE A 227 1.22 -9.72 -9.36
C PHE A 227 0.65 -10.25 -8.04
N GLY A 228 0.92 -9.49 -6.98
CA GLY A 228 0.34 -9.64 -5.65
C GLY A 228 -1.13 -9.21 -5.62
N ASN A 229 -1.64 -8.89 -4.43
CA ASN A 229 -3.04 -8.51 -4.25
C ASN A 229 -3.42 -7.28 -5.09
N VAL A 230 -2.66 -6.19 -4.97
CA VAL A 230 -2.96 -4.93 -5.68
C VAL A 230 -2.84 -5.12 -7.20
N GLY A 231 -1.72 -5.67 -7.67
CA GLY A 231 -1.47 -5.83 -9.10
C GLY A 231 -2.47 -6.76 -9.79
N TYR A 232 -2.85 -7.86 -9.15
CA TYR A 232 -3.85 -8.78 -9.71
C TYR A 232 -5.22 -8.10 -9.84
N HIS A 233 -5.76 -7.54 -8.77
CA HIS A 233 -7.08 -6.91 -8.82
C HIS A 233 -7.13 -5.72 -9.77
N LEU A 234 -6.09 -4.88 -9.74
CA LEU A 234 -5.96 -3.76 -10.68
C LEU A 234 -5.96 -4.22 -12.14
N SER A 235 -5.12 -5.23 -12.47
CA SER A 235 -5.07 -5.75 -13.84
C SER A 235 -6.40 -6.32 -14.28
N LYS A 236 -7.07 -7.06 -13.40
CA LYS A 236 -8.40 -7.58 -13.66
C LYS A 236 -9.38 -6.47 -14.01
N PHE A 237 -9.45 -5.42 -13.19
CA PHE A 237 -10.38 -4.32 -13.43
C PHE A 237 -10.05 -3.53 -14.69
N LEU A 238 -8.78 -3.19 -14.92
CA LEU A 238 -8.39 -2.49 -16.14
C LEU A 238 -8.68 -3.30 -17.41
N THR A 239 -8.49 -4.62 -17.38
CA THR A 239 -8.74 -5.46 -18.56
C THR A 239 -10.21 -5.82 -18.74
N GLU A 240 -10.94 -6.11 -17.66
CA GLU A 240 -12.34 -6.54 -17.74
C GLU A 240 -13.31 -5.37 -17.88
N ASP A 241 -13.14 -4.30 -17.09
CA ASP A 241 -14.05 -3.16 -17.07
C ASP A 241 -13.68 -2.13 -18.16
N ASP A 242 -12.38 -1.78 -18.27
CA ASP A 242 -11.90 -0.67 -19.13
C ASP A 242 -11.30 -1.15 -20.45
N LYS A 243 -11.17 -2.46 -20.67
CA LYS A 243 -10.60 -3.08 -21.87
C LYS A 243 -9.14 -2.69 -22.17
N VAL A 244 -8.41 -2.15 -21.19
CA VAL A 244 -6.99 -1.81 -21.34
C VAL A 244 -6.17 -3.09 -21.53
N LYS A 245 -5.23 -3.08 -22.44
CA LYS A 245 -4.47 -4.26 -22.80
C LYS A 245 -3.27 -4.46 -21.87
N LEU A 246 -3.22 -5.54 -21.08
CA LEU A 246 -2.04 -5.95 -20.33
C LEU A 246 -1.05 -6.63 -21.28
N ILE A 247 0.06 -5.96 -21.61
CA ILE A 247 1.07 -6.49 -22.55
C ILE A 247 2.32 -7.05 -21.86
N GLY A 248 2.58 -6.65 -20.63
CA GLY A 248 3.74 -7.13 -19.85
C GLY A 248 3.42 -7.30 -18.39
N LEU A 249 3.92 -8.39 -17.80
CA LEU A 249 3.76 -8.71 -16.39
C LEU A 249 5.10 -9.14 -15.81
N ALA A 250 5.66 -8.30 -14.93
CA ALA A 250 6.95 -8.50 -14.30
C ALA A 250 6.79 -9.00 -12.86
N GLU A 251 7.49 -10.09 -12.51
CA GLU A 251 7.60 -10.64 -11.16
C GLU A 251 9.07 -10.82 -10.75
N TYR A 252 9.33 -11.09 -9.47
CA TYR A 252 10.69 -11.15 -8.91
C TYR A 252 11.56 -12.25 -9.54
N ASN A 253 10.96 -13.29 -10.08
CA ASN A 253 11.64 -14.46 -10.66
C ASN A 253 11.48 -14.56 -12.19
N GLY A 254 11.17 -13.45 -12.84
CA GLY A 254 10.96 -13.36 -14.28
C GLY A 254 9.60 -12.75 -14.62
N GLY A 255 9.31 -12.61 -15.89
CA GLY A 255 8.04 -12.04 -16.34
C GLY A 255 7.60 -12.60 -17.66
N ILE A 256 6.46 -12.14 -18.15
CA ILE A 256 5.89 -12.53 -19.45
C ILE A 256 5.52 -11.29 -20.26
N TYR A 257 5.62 -11.43 -21.58
CA TYR A 257 5.30 -10.37 -22.54
C TYR A 257 4.47 -10.92 -23.70
N ASN A 258 3.41 -10.22 -24.07
CA ASN A 258 2.61 -10.49 -25.26
C ASN A 258 1.94 -9.20 -25.73
N GLU A 259 2.25 -8.75 -26.97
CA GLU A 259 1.69 -7.53 -27.56
C GLU A 259 0.17 -7.64 -27.82
N ASP A 260 -0.32 -8.85 -28.04
CA ASP A 260 -1.76 -9.11 -28.25
C ASP A 260 -2.56 -9.09 -26.95
N GLY A 261 -1.88 -9.06 -25.81
CA GLY A 261 -2.46 -9.01 -24.48
C GLY A 261 -2.34 -10.31 -23.71
N ILE A 262 -2.26 -10.17 -22.38
CA ILE A 262 -2.16 -11.27 -21.41
C ILE A 262 -3.50 -11.41 -20.69
N ASN A 263 -4.06 -12.62 -20.70
CA ASN A 263 -5.27 -12.92 -19.93
C ASN A 263 -4.94 -13.02 -18.44
N VAL A 264 -5.47 -12.08 -17.65
CA VAL A 264 -5.17 -11.91 -16.22
C VAL A 264 -5.56 -13.15 -15.41
N GLU A 265 -6.74 -13.70 -15.62
CA GLU A 265 -7.22 -14.87 -14.88
C GLU A 265 -6.41 -16.13 -15.18
N HIS A 266 -6.05 -16.33 -16.45
CA HIS A 266 -5.20 -17.45 -16.85
C HIS A 266 -3.79 -17.31 -16.25
N ALA A 267 -3.21 -16.10 -16.31
CA ALA A 267 -1.91 -15.80 -15.70
C ALA A 267 -1.93 -16.02 -14.18
N LYS A 268 -3.02 -15.60 -13.49
CA LYS A 268 -3.18 -15.80 -12.05
C LYS A 268 -3.25 -17.27 -11.66
N LYS A 269 -4.04 -18.06 -12.36
CA LYS A 269 -4.14 -19.51 -12.13
C LYS A 269 -2.78 -20.19 -12.32
N TYR A 270 -2.08 -19.85 -13.41
CA TYR A 270 -0.77 -20.40 -13.72
C TYR A 270 0.27 -20.05 -12.64
N PHE A 271 0.39 -18.77 -12.29
CA PHE A 271 1.34 -18.29 -11.28
C PHE A 271 1.06 -18.85 -9.89
N THR A 272 -0.21 -18.97 -9.51
CA THR A 272 -0.59 -19.54 -8.21
C THR A 272 -0.14 -21.00 -8.09
N LYS A 273 -0.25 -21.78 -9.17
CA LYS A 273 0.15 -23.17 -9.23
C LYS A 273 1.67 -23.35 -9.29
N ASN A 274 2.34 -22.62 -10.17
CA ASN A 274 3.75 -22.85 -10.51
C ASN A 274 4.72 -21.92 -9.77
N LYS A 275 4.24 -20.85 -9.15
CA LYS A 275 5.03 -19.80 -8.48
C LYS A 275 6.07 -19.11 -9.39
N SER A 276 5.96 -19.32 -10.70
CA SER A 276 6.80 -18.75 -11.76
C SER A 276 6.00 -18.65 -13.05
N PHE A 277 6.42 -17.75 -13.96
CA PHE A 277 5.92 -17.67 -15.33
C PHE A 277 6.77 -18.44 -16.33
N GLU A 278 7.82 -19.13 -15.89
CA GLU A 278 8.61 -19.99 -16.77
C GLU A 278 7.69 -21.04 -17.44
N ASN A 279 7.86 -21.21 -18.75
CA ASN A 279 7.01 -22.07 -19.59
C ASN A 279 5.51 -21.67 -19.65
N TYR A 280 5.17 -20.41 -19.39
CA TYR A 280 3.81 -19.94 -19.61
C TYR A 280 3.43 -20.00 -21.10
N PRO A 281 2.33 -20.70 -21.48
CA PRO A 281 2.13 -21.10 -22.89
C PRO A 281 1.64 -19.97 -23.81
N LYS A 282 1.18 -18.82 -23.25
CA LYS A 282 0.47 -17.77 -24.01
C LYS A 282 1.21 -16.45 -24.06
N ALA A 283 2.49 -16.42 -23.68
CA ALA A 283 3.34 -15.22 -23.73
C ALA A 283 4.82 -15.62 -23.71
N SER A 284 5.66 -14.75 -24.19
CA SER A 284 7.12 -14.94 -24.14
C SER A 284 7.63 -14.74 -22.72
N PHE A 285 8.38 -15.70 -22.20
CA PHE A 285 9.03 -15.57 -20.89
C PHE A 285 10.24 -14.66 -20.97
N VAL A 286 10.36 -13.74 -20.01
CA VAL A 286 11.48 -12.80 -19.86
C VAL A 286 12.15 -13.07 -18.53
N LYS A 287 13.34 -13.69 -18.57
CA LYS A 287 14.07 -14.11 -17.36
C LYS A 287 14.45 -12.92 -16.46
N ASP A 288 14.96 -11.84 -17.04
CA ASP A 288 15.17 -10.57 -16.33
C ASP A 288 13.94 -9.69 -16.47
N SER A 289 13.05 -9.75 -15.50
CA SER A 289 11.79 -8.99 -15.51
C SER A 289 11.99 -7.46 -15.50
N SER A 290 13.17 -6.97 -15.09
CA SER A 290 13.47 -5.54 -15.12
C SER A 290 13.48 -4.96 -16.54
N LEU A 291 13.75 -5.80 -17.54
CA LEU A 291 13.69 -5.41 -18.94
C LEU A 291 12.27 -5.07 -19.41
N LEU A 292 11.25 -5.61 -18.75
CA LEU A 292 9.85 -5.28 -19.06
C LEU A 292 9.51 -3.83 -18.73
N LEU A 293 10.09 -3.28 -17.65
CA LEU A 293 9.84 -1.89 -17.26
C LEU A 293 10.36 -0.88 -18.32
N LYS A 294 11.31 -1.31 -19.16
CA LYS A 294 11.91 -0.47 -20.22
C LYS A 294 11.15 -0.57 -21.54
N ARG A 295 10.25 -1.55 -21.69
CA ARG A 295 9.50 -1.73 -22.92
C ARG A 295 8.49 -0.61 -23.12
N GLN A 296 8.23 -0.29 -24.40
CA GLN A 296 7.24 0.71 -24.75
C GLN A 296 5.84 0.25 -24.34
N CYS A 297 5.13 1.14 -23.66
CA CYS A 297 3.73 1.00 -23.29
C CYS A 297 3.11 2.39 -23.03
N ASP A 298 1.81 2.49 -22.98
CA ASP A 298 1.16 3.74 -22.61
C ASP A 298 1.26 3.99 -21.11
N ILE A 299 1.02 2.95 -20.30
CA ILE A 299 0.98 3.04 -18.85
C ILE A 299 1.93 2.02 -18.22
N LEU A 300 2.84 2.44 -17.36
CA LEU A 300 3.66 1.57 -16.52
C LEU A 300 3.15 1.62 -15.08
N ILE A 301 2.89 0.45 -14.48
CA ILE A 301 2.30 0.35 -13.15
C ILE A 301 3.21 -0.48 -12.23
N PRO A 302 4.09 0.16 -11.45
CA PRO A 302 4.82 -0.51 -10.38
C PRO A 302 3.88 -0.77 -9.18
N ALA A 303 3.64 -2.06 -8.86
CA ALA A 303 2.74 -2.53 -7.81
C ALA A 303 3.41 -3.54 -6.85
N ALA A 304 4.75 -3.58 -6.78
CA ALA A 304 5.48 -4.55 -5.95
C ALA A 304 6.15 -3.88 -4.75
N ARG A 305 7.31 -3.26 -4.93
CA ARG A 305 8.17 -2.75 -3.85
C ARG A 305 8.64 -1.33 -4.11
N GLU A 306 9.19 -0.72 -3.07
CA GLU A 306 9.89 0.56 -3.14
C GLU A 306 11.15 0.49 -4.02
N ASN A 307 11.57 1.64 -4.55
CA ASN A 307 12.83 1.85 -5.27
C ASN A 307 13.07 0.89 -6.46
N VAL A 308 12.02 0.54 -7.20
CA VAL A 308 12.16 -0.26 -8.43
C VAL A 308 12.56 0.58 -9.64
N ILE A 309 12.25 1.88 -9.63
CA ILE A 309 12.70 2.87 -10.61
C ILE A 309 13.64 3.86 -9.89
N THR A 310 14.90 3.81 -10.25
CA THR A 310 15.97 4.62 -9.64
C THR A 310 16.76 5.35 -10.71
N GLU A 311 17.79 6.11 -10.31
CA GLU A 311 18.70 6.75 -11.25
C GLU A 311 19.39 5.77 -12.21
N LYS A 312 19.40 4.47 -11.89
CA LYS A 312 20.06 3.45 -12.72
C LYS A 312 19.23 3.01 -13.95
N ASN A 313 17.91 3.15 -13.88
CA ASN A 313 17.02 2.66 -14.93
C ASN A 313 15.95 3.67 -15.37
N ALA A 314 15.77 4.77 -14.65
CA ALA A 314 14.75 5.77 -14.99
C ALA A 314 14.93 6.39 -16.38
N ALA A 315 16.18 6.48 -16.87
CA ALA A 315 16.48 7.01 -18.22
C ALA A 315 15.98 6.09 -19.35
N ASP A 316 15.84 4.79 -19.05
CA ASP A 316 15.45 3.76 -20.03
C ASP A 316 13.94 3.54 -20.09
N ILE A 317 13.17 4.19 -19.22
CA ILE A 317 11.70 4.03 -19.18
C ILE A 317 11.10 4.69 -20.44
N SER A 318 10.28 3.92 -21.15
CA SER A 318 9.64 4.35 -22.41
C SER A 318 8.11 4.51 -22.29
N ALA A 319 7.54 4.38 -21.08
CA ALA A 319 6.13 4.62 -20.82
C ALA A 319 5.79 6.12 -20.92
N LYS A 320 4.56 6.44 -21.34
CA LYS A 320 4.05 7.83 -21.37
C LYS A 320 3.55 8.30 -20.00
N LEU A 321 2.97 7.37 -19.25
CA LEU A 321 2.40 7.58 -17.93
C LEU A 321 2.90 6.51 -16.97
N ILE A 322 3.27 6.89 -15.75
CA ILE A 322 3.53 5.95 -14.65
C ILE A 322 2.47 6.14 -13.57
N VAL A 323 1.91 5.03 -13.05
CA VAL A 323 0.94 5.04 -11.95
C VAL A 323 1.50 4.23 -10.78
N GLU A 324 1.86 4.89 -9.70
CA GLU A 324 2.49 4.27 -8.54
C GLU A 324 1.48 3.49 -7.68
N ALA A 325 1.27 2.22 -7.97
CA ALA A 325 0.38 1.36 -7.18
C ALA A 325 1.07 0.80 -5.91
N ALA A 326 2.39 0.68 -5.89
CA ALA A 326 3.18 0.40 -4.68
C ALA A 326 3.51 1.68 -3.91
N ASN A 327 4.00 1.56 -2.67
CA ASN A 327 4.50 2.72 -1.92
C ASN A 327 5.96 3.01 -2.31
N GLY A 328 6.27 4.26 -2.67
CA GLY A 328 7.60 4.73 -3.01
C GLY A 328 8.35 3.92 -4.07
N PRO A 329 7.71 3.50 -5.18
CA PRO A 329 8.37 2.66 -6.17
C PRO A 329 9.43 3.43 -6.96
N ILE A 330 9.39 4.76 -6.96
CA ILE A 330 10.32 5.64 -7.67
C ILE A 330 11.18 6.40 -6.66
N SER A 331 12.52 6.27 -6.77
CA SER A 331 13.44 7.07 -5.96
C SER A 331 13.37 8.55 -6.34
N TYR A 332 13.76 9.45 -5.42
CA TYR A 332 13.77 10.89 -5.71
C TYR A 332 14.61 11.24 -6.94
N LYS A 333 15.81 10.65 -7.07
CA LYS A 333 16.66 10.84 -8.25
C LYS A 333 16.05 10.26 -9.52
N GLY A 334 15.41 9.09 -9.43
CA GLY A 334 14.67 8.50 -10.54
C GLY A 334 13.55 9.42 -11.02
N ASN A 335 12.77 9.99 -10.11
CA ASN A 335 11.71 10.94 -10.44
C ASN A 335 12.26 12.22 -11.13
N GLN A 336 13.43 12.71 -10.73
CA GLN A 336 14.05 13.85 -11.41
C GLN A 336 14.38 13.54 -12.88
N ILE A 337 14.86 12.32 -13.17
CA ILE A 337 15.15 11.87 -14.53
C ILE A 337 13.86 11.72 -15.35
N LEU A 338 12.83 11.08 -14.78
CA LEU A 338 11.52 10.94 -15.44
C LEU A 338 10.90 12.29 -15.78
N ASN A 339 10.94 13.26 -14.84
CA ASN A 339 10.47 14.63 -15.10
C ASN A 339 11.24 15.30 -16.23
N LYS A 340 12.58 15.14 -16.29
CA LYS A 340 13.40 15.66 -17.38
C LYS A 340 13.02 15.04 -18.72
N ASN A 341 12.68 13.76 -18.73
CA ASN A 341 12.21 13.01 -19.91
C ASN A 341 10.71 13.27 -20.22
N LYS A 342 10.03 14.14 -19.45
CA LYS A 342 8.60 14.47 -19.58
C LYS A 342 7.67 13.28 -19.41
N ILE A 343 8.06 12.28 -18.62
CA ILE A 343 7.21 11.16 -18.23
C ILE A 343 6.42 11.62 -17.01
N PHE A 344 5.09 11.60 -17.11
CA PHE A 344 4.21 11.98 -16.02
C PHE A 344 4.05 10.84 -15.02
N VAL A 345 4.05 11.17 -13.72
CA VAL A 345 3.89 10.19 -12.64
C VAL A 345 2.69 10.56 -11.79
N ILE A 346 1.73 9.65 -11.67
CA ILE A 346 0.67 9.74 -10.66
C ILE A 346 1.23 9.16 -9.37
N PRO A 347 1.39 9.97 -8.30
CA PRO A 347 2.10 9.56 -7.09
C PRO A 347 1.30 8.56 -6.26
N ASP A 348 2.02 7.73 -5.52
CA ASP A 348 1.51 6.65 -4.68
C ASP A 348 0.52 7.12 -3.61
N ILE A 349 0.79 8.28 -2.99
CA ILE A 349 -0.11 8.85 -1.96
C ILE A 349 -1.53 9.13 -2.46
N LEU A 350 -1.69 9.33 -3.77
CA LEU A 350 -2.99 9.46 -4.44
C LEU A 350 -3.43 8.10 -5.01
N ALA A 351 -2.59 7.48 -5.84
CA ALA A 351 -2.97 6.33 -6.65
C ALA A 351 -3.45 5.13 -5.82
N ASN A 352 -2.74 4.78 -4.75
CA ASN A 352 -3.05 3.59 -3.94
C ASN A 352 -3.87 3.89 -2.66
N SER A 353 -4.50 5.05 -2.58
CA SER A 353 -5.26 5.50 -1.40
C SER A 353 -6.58 4.76 -1.17
N GLY A 354 -7.10 4.00 -2.14
CA GLY A 354 -8.35 3.26 -2.03
C GLY A 354 -8.43 2.31 -0.82
N GLY A 355 -7.30 1.68 -0.45
CA GLY A 355 -7.22 0.85 0.75
C GLY A 355 -7.42 1.64 2.05
N VAL A 356 -7.05 2.91 2.10
CA VAL A 356 -7.28 3.80 3.24
C VAL A 356 -8.74 4.23 3.31
N ALA A 357 -9.35 4.58 2.18
CA ALA A 357 -10.76 4.92 2.12
C ALA A 357 -11.64 3.80 2.69
N VAL A 358 -11.42 2.55 2.25
CA VAL A 358 -12.15 1.40 2.78
C VAL A 358 -11.85 1.16 4.27
N SER A 359 -10.63 1.45 4.74
CA SER A 359 -10.30 1.40 6.17
C SER A 359 -11.14 2.39 6.98
N TYR A 360 -11.37 3.59 6.46
CA TYR A 360 -12.23 4.58 7.11
C TYR A 360 -13.65 4.07 7.26
N PHE A 361 -14.24 3.50 6.21
CA PHE A 361 -15.59 2.95 6.28
C PHE A 361 -15.71 1.76 7.23
N GLU A 362 -14.69 0.88 7.30
CA GLU A 362 -14.67 -0.20 8.27
C GLU A 362 -14.66 0.34 9.71
N TRP A 363 -13.82 1.35 9.98
CA TRP A 363 -13.72 1.98 11.29
C TRP A 363 -15.04 2.68 11.69
N VAL A 364 -15.64 3.47 10.80
CA VAL A 364 -16.94 4.13 11.04
C VAL A 364 -18.04 3.11 11.32
N LYS A 365 -18.10 2.02 10.54
CA LYS A 365 -19.05 0.93 10.76
C LYS A 365 -18.90 0.30 12.15
N ASP A 366 -17.67 0.15 12.62
CA ASP A 366 -17.39 -0.50 13.91
C ASP A 366 -17.66 0.42 15.12
N ILE A 367 -17.52 1.75 14.95
CA ILE A 367 -17.88 2.75 15.98
C ILE A 367 -19.39 2.97 16.04
N ARG A 368 -20.06 2.94 14.88
CA ARG A 368 -21.51 3.06 14.78
C ARG A 368 -22.03 1.84 14.04
N PRO A 369 -22.38 0.75 14.76
CA PRO A 369 -22.88 -0.46 14.12
C PRO A 369 -24.27 -0.21 13.51
N VAL A 370 -24.30 0.54 12.43
CA VAL A 370 -25.45 0.62 11.53
C VAL A 370 -25.33 -0.52 10.54
N SER A 371 -26.39 -1.28 10.36
CA SER A 371 -26.45 -2.35 9.38
C SER A 371 -26.49 -1.73 7.96
N TYR A 372 -25.34 -1.35 7.43
CA TYR A 372 -25.22 -0.98 6.02
C TYR A 372 -25.26 -2.24 5.16
N THR A 373 -26.46 -2.73 4.87
CA THR A 373 -26.65 -3.91 4.02
C THR A 373 -26.31 -3.65 2.54
N HIS A 374 -26.09 -2.40 2.13
CA HIS A 374 -25.93 -1.99 0.73
C HIS A 374 -24.94 -0.81 0.52
N LEU A 375 -23.77 -0.82 1.16
CA LEU A 375 -22.68 0.05 0.72
C LEU A 375 -22.03 -0.56 -0.51
N THR A 376 -22.53 -0.21 -1.68
CA THR A 376 -21.80 -0.42 -2.92
C THR A 376 -20.75 0.68 -3.06
N LEU A 377 -19.51 0.29 -3.39
CA LEU A 377 -18.39 1.22 -3.67
C LEU A 377 -18.72 2.43 -4.60
N PRO A 378 -19.64 2.34 -5.56
CA PRO A 378 -20.04 3.48 -6.38
C PRO A 378 -20.68 4.63 -5.60
N THR A 379 -21.31 4.37 -4.45
CA THR A 379 -21.95 5.42 -3.65
C THR A 379 -20.94 6.24 -2.82
N ILE A 380 -19.73 5.72 -2.65
CA ILE A 380 -18.67 6.31 -1.85
C ILE A 380 -17.85 7.36 -2.64
N LEU A 381 -17.89 7.30 -3.95
CA LEU A 381 -17.10 8.16 -4.87
C LEU A 381 -17.90 9.34 -5.42
N LEU A 382 -19.13 9.55 -4.97
CA LEU A 382 -19.98 10.66 -5.36
C LEU A 382 -20.11 11.76 -4.29
N VAL A 383 -19.24 11.72 -3.25
CA VAL A 383 -19.17 12.78 -2.24
C VAL A 383 -17.83 13.49 -2.32
#